data_7dec7a27e4419f7cafbec7046720dbbb
#
_entry.id   7dec7a27e4419f7cafbec7046720dbbb
#
_cell.length_a   1.000
_cell.length_b   1.000
_cell.length_c   1.000
_cell.angle_alpha   90.00
_cell.angle_beta   90.00
_cell.angle_gamma   90.00
#
_symmetry.space_group_name_H-M   'P 1'
#
loop_
_entity.id
_entity.type
_entity.pdbx_description
1 polymer ?
#
loop_
_entity_poly.entity_id
_entity_poly.type
_entity_poly.pdbx_seq_one_letter_code
_entity_poly.pdbx_strand_id
1 'polypeptide(L)'
;FDVTRNGSKYYLTTNAAGTAYTRLDQLTIAGTSVGGATTANDITITVISVNSATGAIVDFDFAGTAQAGKFLAIGAGTNGAVSIDGDTWTAEVLPALGGGNWASIADGLQDDGSSTFRPSIVMVVADGVSTVAYSSDADTWGTTTLPGSFNATGENTVAFGQITSAIARFVVISDADQDVAYTDNGGTTWNITGTALPATGYGEMVYGAGKFVAINSGTTSAAYSTDGVAWTGVTAPATFAAVTDIVWGN
;
A
#
# COMPACT_ATOMS: atom_id res chain seq x y z
N PHE A 1 -13.41 -14.35 -12.19
CA PHE A 1 -12.40 -14.97 -11.33
C PHE A 1 -11.94 -13.98 -10.28
N ASP A 2 -11.73 -14.45 -9.07
CA ASP A 2 -10.98 -13.72 -8.05
C ASP A 2 -9.52 -14.14 -8.13
N VAL A 3 -8.62 -13.16 -8.16
CA VAL A 3 -7.18 -13.39 -8.26
C VAL A 3 -6.55 -12.93 -6.95
N THR A 4 -5.81 -13.82 -6.31
CA THR A 4 -4.98 -13.50 -5.15
C THR A 4 -3.52 -13.71 -5.53
N ARG A 5 -2.65 -12.80 -5.09
CA ARG A 5 -1.21 -12.92 -5.29
C ARG A 5 -0.53 -13.23 -3.96
N ASN A 6 0.44 -14.15 -4.01
CA ASN A 6 1.34 -14.42 -2.90
C ASN A 6 2.76 -14.58 -3.44
N GLY A 7 3.60 -13.57 -3.23
CA GLY A 7 4.92 -13.49 -3.85
C GLY A 7 4.81 -13.46 -5.38
N SER A 8 5.51 -14.38 -6.05
CA SER A 8 5.50 -14.55 -7.51
C SER A 8 4.42 -15.51 -8.03
N LYS A 9 3.44 -15.90 -7.20
CA LYS A 9 2.40 -16.84 -7.57
C LYS A 9 1.02 -16.20 -7.55
N TYR A 10 0.19 -16.59 -8.51
CA TYR A 10 -1.24 -16.31 -8.51
C TYR A 10 -2.02 -17.49 -7.93
N TYR A 11 -3.15 -17.16 -7.32
CA TYR A 11 -4.17 -18.09 -6.87
C TYR A 11 -5.51 -17.60 -7.41
N LEU A 12 -6.23 -18.46 -8.10
CA LEU A 12 -7.49 -18.11 -8.74
C LEU A 12 -8.63 -18.93 -8.14
N THR A 13 -9.77 -18.28 -7.95
CA THR A 13 -11.04 -18.91 -7.62
C THR A 13 -12.12 -18.37 -8.54
N THR A 14 -13.13 -19.21 -8.82
CA THR A 14 -14.28 -18.78 -9.62
C THR A 14 -15.20 -17.92 -8.77
N ASN A 15 -15.37 -16.65 -9.13
CA ASN A 15 -16.34 -15.76 -8.49
C ASN A 15 -17.73 -15.92 -9.16
N ALA A 16 -17.77 -15.82 -10.49
CA ALA A 16 -18.96 -16.11 -11.28
C ALA A 16 -18.56 -17.01 -12.45
N ALA A 17 -19.19 -18.16 -12.55
CA ALA A 17 -18.82 -19.19 -13.53
C ALA A 17 -19.11 -18.82 -14.99
N GLY A 18 -19.85 -17.73 -15.23
CA GLY A 18 -20.25 -17.29 -16.56
C GLY A 18 -21.14 -18.31 -17.27
N THR A 19 -21.30 -18.13 -18.57
CA THR A 19 -22.09 -19.02 -19.43
C THR A 19 -21.48 -19.08 -20.84
N ALA A 20 -21.88 -20.10 -21.62
CA ALA A 20 -21.51 -20.29 -23.03
C ALA A 20 -20.00 -20.54 -23.26
N TYR A 21 -19.26 -20.96 -22.27
CA TYR A 21 -17.89 -21.45 -22.47
C TYR A 21 -17.92 -22.90 -22.97
N THR A 22 -16.85 -23.27 -23.65
CA THR A 22 -16.56 -24.61 -24.08
C THR A 22 -15.24 -25.11 -23.51
N ARG A 23 -15.05 -26.43 -23.51
CA ARG A 23 -13.77 -26.99 -23.09
C ARG A 23 -12.65 -26.51 -24.01
N LEU A 24 -11.51 -26.14 -23.40
CA LEU A 24 -10.31 -25.58 -24.01
C LEU A 24 -10.43 -24.11 -24.43
N ASP A 25 -11.54 -23.44 -24.15
CA ASP A 25 -11.57 -21.99 -24.25
C ASP A 25 -10.46 -21.37 -23.40
N GLN A 26 -9.83 -20.33 -23.92
CA GLN A 26 -8.81 -19.58 -23.22
C GLN A 26 -9.30 -18.16 -22.90
N LEU A 27 -9.09 -17.76 -21.65
CA LEU A 27 -9.33 -16.41 -21.18
C LEU A 27 -8.00 -15.82 -20.70
N THR A 28 -7.79 -14.55 -20.95
CA THR A 28 -6.59 -13.86 -20.49
C THR A 28 -6.98 -12.75 -19.54
N ILE A 29 -6.34 -12.73 -18.36
CA ILE A 29 -6.34 -11.59 -17.45
C ILE A 29 -5.02 -10.87 -17.67
N ALA A 30 -5.09 -9.61 -18.12
CA ALA A 30 -3.90 -8.83 -18.40
C ALA A 30 -3.07 -8.62 -17.14
N GLY A 31 -1.75 -8.76 -17.23
CA GLY A 31 -0.83 -8.57 -16.11
C GLY A 31 -0.98 -7.21 -15.43
N THR A 32 -1.28 -6.16 -16.18
CA THR A 32 -1.59 -4.83 -15.65
C THR A 32 -2.82 -4.79 -14.76
N SER A 33 -3.77 -5.70 -14.93
CA SER A 33 -4.94 -5.82 -14.06
C SER A 33 -4.64 -6.54 -12.74
N VAL A 34 -3.47 -7.14 -12.61
CA VAL A 34 -3.03 -7.92 -11.44
C VAL A 34 -1.72 -7.42 -10.85
N GLY A 35 -1.38 -6.16 -11.12
CA GLY A 35 -0.20 -5.48 -10.54
C GLY A 35 1.12 -5.88 -11.18
N GLY A 36 1.10 -6.24 -12.46
CA GLY A 36 2.27 -6.57 -13.26
C GLY A 36 2.24 -5.91 -14.63
N ALA A 37 3.03 -6.42 -15.57
CA ALA A 37 3.09 -5.96 -16.94
C ALA A 37 2.32 -6.90 -17.89
N THR A 38 1.54 -6.38 -18.82
CA THR A 38 0.98 -7.12 -19.96
C THR A 38 2.14 -7.53 -20.87
N THR A 39 2.06 -8.59 -21.22
CA THR A 39 2.17 -9.94 -21.55
C THR A 39 3.05 -10.76 -20.59
N ALA A 40 4.02 -10.12 -19.91
CA ALA A 40 4.97 -10.81 -19.02
C ALA A 40 4.29 -11.45 -17.79
N ASN A 41 3.25 -10.79 -17.28
CA ASN A 41 2.52 -11.23 -16.09
C ASN A 41 1.04 -11.55 -16.38
N ASP A 42 0.69 -11.77 -17.64
CA ASP A 42 -0.66 -12.20 -18.02
C ASP A 42 -0.97 -13.57 -17.41
N ILE A 43 -2.23 -13.74 -17.01
CA ILE A 43 -2.74 -15.04 -16.57
C ILE A 43 -3.58 -15.60 -17.71
N THR A 44 -3.18 -16.76 -18.22
CA THR A 44 -3.98 -17.52 -19.18
C THR A 44 -4.75 -18.60 -18.43
N ILE A 45 -6.07 -18.57 -18.52
CA ILE A 45 -6.97 -19.56 -17.94
C ILE A 45 -7.45 -20.47 -19.07
N THR A 46 -7.33 -21.77 -18.88
CA THR A 46 -7.82 -22.77 -19.82
C THR A 46 -9.00 -23.51 -19.20
N VAL A 47 -10.15 -23.47 -19.84
CA VAL A 47 -11.37 -24.16 -19.37
C VAL A 47 -11.20 -25.67 -19.54
N ILE A 48 -11.24 -26.42 -18.44
CA ILE A 48 -11.11 -27.88 -18.44
C ILE A 48 -12.47 -28.56 -18.60
N SER A 49 -13.48 -28.06 -17.91
CA SER A 49 -14.83 -28.58 -18.02
C SER A 49 -15.88 -27.49 -17.81
N VAL A 50 -17.04 -27.70 -18.41
CA VAL A 50 -18.20 -26.81 -18.31
C VAL A 50 -19.47 -27.61 -17.95
N ASN A 51 -20.42 -26.93 -17.34
CA ASN A 51 -21.76 -27.44 -17.19
C ASN A 51 -22.40 -27.57 -18.59
N SER A 52 -22.82 -28.79 -18.96
CA SER A 52 -23.31 -29.10 -20.32
C SER A 52 -24.63 -28.38 -20.70
N ALA A 53 -25.38 -27.90 -19.71
CA ALA A 53 -26.64 -27.20 -19.95
C ALA A 53 -26.47 -25.68 -20.09
N THR A 54 -25.47 -25.09 -19.41
CA THR A 54 -25.30 -23.64 -19.33
C THR A 54 -24.01 -23.12 -19.95
N GLY A 55 -23.03 -24.00 -20.17
CA GLY A 55 -21.66 -23.61 -20.54
C GLY A 55 -20.92 -22.87 -19.41
N ALA A 56 -21.41 -22.97 -18.17
CA ALA A 56 -20.72 -22.37 -17.02
C ALA A 56 -19.42 -23.13 -16.71
N ILE A 57 -18.35 -22.46 -16.38
CA ILE A 57 -17.07 -23.07 -16.03
C ILE A 57 -17.23 -23.88 -14.75
N VAL A 58 -16.86 -25.15 -14.79
CA VAL A 58 -16.86 -26.06 -13.64
C VAL A 58 -15.45 -26.29 -13.14
N ASP A 59 -14.49 -26.44 -14.07
CA ASP A 59 -13.09 -26.67 -13.75
C ASP A 59 -12.19 -25.96 -14.75
N PHE A 60 -11.04 -25.50 -14.29
CA PHE A 60 -10.08 -24.76 -15.10
C PHE A 60 -8.65 -24.99 -14.61
N ASP A 61 -7.72 -24.83 -15.52
CA ASP A 61 -6.29 -24.69 -15.22
C ASP A 61 -5.85 -23.28 -15.58
N PHE A 62 -4.73 -22.83 -15.01
CA PHE A 62 -4.18 -21.53 -15.35
C PHE A 62 -2.66 -21.53 -15.35
N ALA A 63 -2.10 -20.66 -16.19
CA ALA A 63 -0.68 -20.36 -16.26
C ALA A 63 -0.47 -18.85 -16.17
N GLY A 64 0.57 -18.44 -15.51
CA GLY A 64 0.97 -17.05 -15.37
C GLY A 64 1.96 -16.89 -14.23
N THR A 65 2.81 -15.88 -14.32
CA THR A 65 3.79 -15.55 -13.29
C THR A 65 3.51 -14.15 -12.78
N ALA A 66 3.21 -14.03 -11.50
CA ALA A 66 3.07 -12.74 -10.87
C ALA A 66 4.40 -11.98 -10.92
N GLN A 67 4.34 -10.67 -11.07
CA GLN A 67 5.55 -9.87 -10.91
C GLN A 67 6.16 -10.15 -9.55
N ALA A 68 7.47 -10.40 -9.51
CA ALA A 68 8.17 -10.62 -8.25
C ALA A 68 8.02 -9.38 -7.35
N GLY A 69 7.81 -9.61 -6.06
CA GLY A 69 7.91 -8.53 -5.08
C GLY A 69 9.32 -7.97 -5.09
N LYS A 70 9.47 -6.68 -4.77
CA LYS A 70 10.76 -6.01 -4.66
C LYS A 70 10.94 -5.45 -3.26
N PHE A 71 12.18 -5.46 -2.79
CA PHE A 71 12.60 -4.56 -1.73
C PHE A 71 12.84 -3.19 -2.35
N LEU A 72 12.39 -2.15 -1.69
CA LEU A 72 12.64 -0.78 -2.07
C LEU A 72 13.31 -0.05 -0.90
N ALA A 73 14.43 0.59 -1.17
CA ALA A 73 15.10 1.51 -0.28
C ALA A 73 14.97 2.92 -0.85
N ILE A 74 14.75 3.90 0.01
CA ILE A 74 14.62 5.31 -0.34
C ILE A 74 15.69 6.14 0.37
N GLY A 75 16.04 7.29 -0.18
CA GLY A 75 17.07 8.16 0.36
C GLY A 75 16.88 9.62 -0.03
N ALA A 76 17.91 10.41 0.22
CA ALA A 76 17.89 11.85 -0.02
C ALA A 76 17.68 12.18 -1.51
N GLY A 77 16.91 13.22 -1.76
CA GLY A 77 16.60 13.69 -3.12
C GLY A 77 15.78 12.69 -3.91
N THR A 78 16.26 12.27 -5.08
CA THR A 78 15.61 11.30 -5.95
C THR A 78 16.18 9.89 -5.82
N ASN A 79 17.04 9.64 -4.84
CA ASN A 79 17.75 8.37 -4.74
C ASN A 79 16.86 7.28 -4.16
N GLY A 80 16.87 6.15 -4.84
CA GLY A 80 16.27 4.90 -4.39
C GLY A 80 17.08 3.72 -4.89
N ALA A 81 16.75 2.55 -4.40
CA ALA A 81 17.28 1.29 -4.88
C ALA A 81 16.25 0.19 -4.72
N VAL A 82 16.20 -0.72 -5.68
CA VAL A 82 15.32 -1.90 -5.65
C VAL A 82 16.12 -3.19 -5.72
N SER A 83 15.59 -4.21 -5.08
CA SER A 83 16.13 -5.57 -5.13
C SER A 83 15.00 -6.59 -5.13
N ILE A 84 15.16 -7.71 -5.84
CA ILE A 84 14.22 -8.83 -5.82
C ILE A 84 14.67 -9.96 -4.89
N ASP A 85 15.94 -9.97 -4.48
CA ASP A 85 16.57 -11.04 -3.69
C ASP A 85 17.17 -10.54 -2.36
N GLY A 86 17.29 -9.21 -2.19
CA GLY A 86 17.91 -8.57 -1.03
C GLY A 86 19.44 -8.52 -1.09
N ASP A 87 20.06 -9.15 -2.08
CA ASP A 87 21.50 -9.26 -2.27
C ASP A 87 22.00 -8.33 -3.37
N THR A 88 21.34 -8.38 -4.53
CA THR A 88 21.66 -7.54 -5.68
C THR A 88 20.72 -6.33 -5.76
N TRP A 89 21.27 -5.12 -5.68
CA TRP A 89 20.52 -3.87 -5.71
C TRP A 89 20.76 -3.09 -6.98
N THR A 90 19.68 -2.59 -7.57
CA THR A 90 19.70 -1.71 -8.74
C THR A 90 19.25 -0.31 -8.32
N ALA A 91 19.96 0.71 -8.80
CA ALA A 91 19.54 2.10 -8.55
C ALA A 91 18.16 2.37 -9.14
N GLU A 92 17.32 3.02 -8.36
CA GLU A 92 15.99 3.49 -8.73
C GLU A 92 15.95 5.01 -8.62
N VAL A 93 15.26 5.67 -9.53
CA VAL A 93 15.12 7.12 -9.53
C VAL A 93 13.68 7.48 -9.18
N LEU A 94 13.48 7.94 -7.94
CA LEU A 94 12.20 8.45 -7.48
C LEU A 94 11.90 9.82 -8.12
N PRO A 95 10.64 10.24 -8.16
CA PRO A 95 10.26 11.57 -8.65
C PRO A 95 11.01 12.70 -7.95
N ALA A 96 11.29 13.76 -8.69
CA ALA A 96 11.96 14.94 -8.13
C ALA A 96 11.05 15.67 -7.15
N LEU A 97 11.62 16.03 -6.00
CA LEU A 97 10.99 16.87 -5.01
C LEU A 97 11.35 18.34 -5.23
N GLY A 98 10.44 19.25 -4.95
CA GLY A 98 10.71 20.68 -4.92
C GLY A 98 11.54 21.13 -3.70
N GLY A 99 11.95 20.20 -2.86
CA GLY A 99 12.69 20.34 -1.61
C GLY A 99 12.48 19.09 -0.76
N GLY A 100 13.13 19.01 0.41
CA GLY A 100 12.99 17.86 1.30
C GLY A 100 13.70 16.58 0.80
N ASN A 101 13.41 15.48 1.46
CA ASN A 101 13.92 14.15 1.15
C ASN A 101 12.79 13.14 1.21
N TRP A 102 12.90 12.04 0.49
CA TRP A 102 12.02 10.88 0.70
C TRP A 102 12.34 10.28 2.08
N ALA A 103 11.33 10.14 2.92
CA ALA A 103 11.49 9.87 4.33
C ALA A 103 10.83 8.56 4.78
N SER A 104 9.61 8.31 4.37
CA SER A 104 8.86 7.14 4.83
C SER A 104 8.19 6.42 3.67
N ILE A 105 8.07 5.11 3.80
CA ILE A 105 7.55 4.20 2.76
C ILE A 105 6.59 3.19 3.39
N ALA A 106 5.49 2.95 2.72
CA ALA A 106 4.55 1.88 3.08
C ALA A 106 4.15 1.09 1.83
N ASP A 107 4.09 -0.23 1.96
CA ASP A 107 3.46 -1.12 0.99
C ASP A 107 2.05 -1.46 1.44
N GLY A 108 1.12 -1.50 0.51
CA GLY A 108 -0.27 -1.76 0.81
C GLY A 108 -1.10 -2.09 -0.42
N LEU A 109 -2.40 -2.02 -0.27
CA LEU A 109 -3.36 -2.32 -1.31
C LEU A 109 -4.13 -1.06 -1.70
N GLN A 110 -4.33 -0.87 -2.99
CA GLN A 110 -5.25 0.15 -3.49
C GLN A 110 -6.67 -0.39 -3.43
N ASP A 111 -7.59 0.37 -2.83
CA ASP A 111 -9.02 0.11 -2.97
C ASP A 111 -9.51 0.77 -4.27
N ASP A 112 -9.88 -0.05 -5.23
CA ASP A 112 -10.43 0.40 -6.53
C ASP A 112 -11.97 0.42 -6.54
N GLY A 113 -12.60 0.23 -5.37
CA GLY A 113 -14.04 0.07 -5.24
C GLY A 113 -14.56 -1.31 -5.67
N SER A 114 -13.66 -2.19 -6.10
CA SER A 114 -13.96 -3.59 -6.41
C SER A 114 -13.73 -4.45 -5.16
N SER A 115 -14.64 -5.36 -4.88
CA SER A 115 -14.49 -6.29 -3.76
C SER A 115 -13.56 -7.46 -4.06
N THR A 116 -13.03 -7.56 -5.27
CA THR A 116 -12.41 -8.78 -5.78
C THR A 116 -10.92 -8.69 -6.08
N PHE A 117 -10.40 -7.53 -6.42
CA PHE A 117 -8.97 -7.35 -6.68
C PHE A 117 -8.48 -6.00 -6.15
N ARG A 118 -7.39 -6.03 -5.41
CA ARG A 118 -6.71 -4.84 -4.89
C ARG A 118 -5.27 -4.87 -5.33
N PRO A 119 -4.88 -4.07 -6.32
CA PRO A 119 -3.49 -3.99 -6.74
C PRO A 119 -2.62 -3.54 -5.56
N SER A 120 -1.45 -4.14 -5.44
CA SER A 120 -0.42 -3.67 -4.52
C SER A 120 0.04 -2.28 -4.95
N ILE A 121 0.25 -1.42 -3.98
CA ILE A 121 0.78 -0.07 -4.21
C ILE A 121 1.81 0.25 -3.14
N VAL A 122 2.94 0.77 -3.57
CA VAL A 122 3.95 1.36 -2.69
C VAL A 122 3.72 2.85 -2.66
N MET A 123 3.69 3.42 -1.48
CA MET A 123 3.54 4.85 -1.25
C MET A 123 4.74 5.38 -0.48
N VAL A 124 5.27 6.50 -0.93
CA VAL A 124 6.43 7.17 -0.33
C VAL A 124 6.07 8.61 -0.06
N VAL A 125 6.35 9.07 1.14
CA VAL A 125 6.17 10.47 1.55
C VAL A 125 7.52 11.14 1.79
N ALA A 126 7.56 12.44 1.63
CA ALA A 126 8.78 13.22 1.77
C ALA A 126 8.68 14.18 2.95
N ASP A 127 9.81 14.44 3.62
CA ASP A 127 9.92 15.46 4.63
C ASP A 127 9.95 16.86 4.03
N GLY A 128 9.37 17.81 4.74
CA GLY A 128 9.42 19.22 4.40
C GLY A 128 8.56 19.64 3.21
N VAL A 129 7.88 18.70 2.55
CA VAL A 129 7.02 18.97 1.38
C VAL A 129 5.80 18.06 1.37
N SER A 130 4.74 18.50 0.70
CA SER A 130 3.48 17.74 0.59
C SER A 130 3.44 16.73 -0.56
N THR A 131 4.56 16.50 -1.25
CA THR A 131 4.62 15.56 -2.38
C THR A 131 4.61 14.12 -1.88
N VAL A 132 3.79 13.29 -2.50
CA VAL A 132 3.70 11.85 -2.31
C VAL A 132 3.99 11.18 -3.63
N ALA A 133 4.85 10.18 -3.64
CA ALA A 133 5.03 9.28 -4.78
C ALA A 133 4.31 7.96 -4.54
N TYR A 134 3.82 7.35 -5.62
CA TYR A 134 3.19 6.04 -5.57
C TYR A 134 3.56 5.22 -6.80
N SER A 135 3.62 3.91 -6.62
CA SER A 135 3.95 2.96 -7.67
C SER A 135 3.28 1.61 -7.42
N SER A 136 2.86 0.92 -8.45
CA SER A 136 2.37 -0.46 -8.38
C SER A 136 3.46 -1.50 -8.68
N ASP A 137 4.62 -1.09 -9.15
CA ASP A 137 5.71 -1.95 -9.63
C ASP A 137 7.08 -1.58 -9.06
N ALA A 138 7.19 -0.45 -8.34
CA ALA A 138 8.43 0.17 -7.87
C ALA A 138 9.45 0.46 -8.99
N ASP A 139 8.95 0.73 -10.20
CA ASP A 139 9.72 1.14 -11.38
C ASP A 139 9.08 2.36 -12.04
N THR A 140 7.75 2.40 -12.12
CA THR A 140 7.00 3.50 -12.71
C THR A 140 6.31 4.29 -11.61
N TRP A 141 6.68 5.55 -11.46
CA TRP A 141 6.22 6.40 -10.37
C TRP A 141 5.22 7.46 -10.82
N GLY A 142 4.10 7.53 -10.11
CA GLY A 142 3.20 8.67 -10.14
C GLY A 142 3.44 9.58 -8.94
N THR A 143 2.95 10.82 -9.01
CA THR A 143 2.98 11.75 -7.88
C THR A 143 1.60 12.32 -7.61
N THR A 144 1.34 12.58 -6.34
CA THR A 144 0.16 13.31 -5.85
C THR A 144 0.60 14.26 -4.73
N THR A 145 -0.34 15.02 -4.20
CA THR A 145 -0.03 16.03 -3.20
C THR A 145 -0.99 15.88 -2.03
N LEU A 146 -0.45 15.91 -0.81
CA LEU A 146 -1.27 16.00 0.40
C LEU A 146 -2.12 17.28 0.38
N PRO A 147 -3.28 17.31 1.04
CA PRO A 147 -4.13 18.48 1.09
C PRO A 147 -3.38 19.73 1.58
N GLY A 148 -3.66 20.90 1.00
CA GLY A 148 -2.91 22.13 1.30
C GLY A 148 -3.06 22.65 2.73
N SER A 149 -3.99 22.10 3.51
CA SER A 149 -4.13 22.38 4.95
C SER A 149 -3.27 21.46 5.83
N PHE A 150 -2.72 20.36 5.29
CA PHE A 150 -1.80 19.49 6.01
C PHE A 150 -0.41 20.13 6.06
N ASN A 151 0.13 20.28 7.26
CA ASN A 151 1.45 20.87 7.45
C ASN A 151 2.55 19.80 7.30
N ALA A 152 3.05 19.64 6.10
CA ALA A 152 4.10 18.69 5.74
C ALA A 152 5.54 19.22 5.97
N THR A 153 5.74 20.25 6.80
CA THR A 153 7.08 20.88 6.99
C THR A 153 8.00 20.10 7.91
N GLY A 154 7.49 19.13 8.66
CA GLY A 154 8.23 18.25 9.54
C GLY A 154 8.62 16.91 8.90
N GLU A 155 8.96 15.95 9.75
CA GLU A 155 9.11 14.54 9.37
C GLU A 155 7.73 13.96 9.08
N ASN A 156 7.56 13.45 7.87
CA ASN A 156 6.31 12.84 7.43
C ASN A 156 6.45 11.32 7.41
N THR A 157 5.47 10.64 8.02
CA THR A 157 5.44 9.18 8.10
C THR A 157 4.16 8.64 7.47
N VAL A 158 4.28 7.58 6.70
CA VAL A 158 3.16 6.87 6.10
C VAL A 158 3.07 5.44 6.63
N ALA A 159 1.86 4.98 6.91
CA ALA A 159 1.57 3.58 7.20
C ALA A 159 0.33 3.12 6.44
N PHE A 160 0.29 1.83 6.12
CA PHE A 160 -0.85 1.18 5.51
C PHE A 160 -1.59 0.31 6.52
N GLY A 161 -2.93 0.36 6.50
CA GLY A 161 -3.78 -0.48 7.33
C GLY A 161 -4.98 -1.03 6.56
N GLN A 162 -5.25 -2.32 6.75
CA GLN A 162 -6.49 -2.95 6.32
C GLN A 162 -7.53 -2.77 7.43
N ILE A 163 -8.39 -1.76 7.30
CA ILE A 163 -9.36 -1.38 8.34
C ILE A 163 -10.52 -2.37 8.40
N THR A 164 -11.05 -2.73 7.24
CA THR A 164 -12.07 -3.77 7.07
C THR A 164 -11.77 -4.59 5.83
N SER A 165 -12.52 -5.63 5.55
CA SER A 165 -12.41 -6.35 4.27
C SER A 165 -12.68 -5.45 3.05
N ALA A 166 -13.33 -4.31 3.25
CA ALA A 166 -13.68 -3.35 2.19
C ALA A 166 -12.83 -2.07 2.20
N ILE A 167 -12.13 -1.73 3.28
CA ILE A 167 -11.38 -0.48 3.41
C ILE A 167 -9.90 -0.78 3.63
N ALA A 168 -9.11 -0.41 2.65
CA ALA A 168 -7.65 -0.38 2.69
C ALA A 168 -7.20 1.09 2.72
N ARG A 169 -6.39 1.49 3.69
CA ARG A 169 -6.09 2.91 3.95
C ARG A 169 -4.61 3.16 4.13
N PHE A 170 -4.10 4.16 3.42
CA PHE A 170 -2.84 4.80 3.78
C PHE A 170 -3.12 6.01 4.65
N VAL A 171 -2.34 6.15 5.69
CA VAL A 171 -2.41 7.25 6.65
C VAL A 171 -1.06 7.94 6.68
N VAL A 172 -1.06 9.28 6.64
CA VAL A 172 0.13 10.13 6.75
C VAL A 172 -0.03 11.04 7.96
N ILE A 173 1.01 11.11 8.78
CA ILE A 173 1.16 12.04 9.88
C ILE A 173 2.43 12.87 9.70
N SER A 174 2.51 14.01 10.37
CA SER A 174 3.70 14.86 10.43
C SER A 174 4.00 15.20 11.89
N ASP A 175 5.27 15.22 12.28
CA ASP A 175 5.67 15.67 13.60
C ASP A 175 5.40 17.16 13.84
N ALA A 176 5.29 17.94 12.76
CA ALA A 176 4.98 19.38 12.82
C ALA A 176 3.50 19.69 13.02
N ASP A 177 2.59 18.70 12.93
CA ASP A 177 1.15 18.92 12.93
C ASP A 177 0.40 17.92 13.81
N GLN A 178 -0.88 18.23 14.09
CA GLN A 178 -1.84 17.33 14.70
C GLN A 178 -2.84 16.79 13.67
N ASP A 179 -2.76 17.27 12.43
CA ASP A 179 -3.61 16.84 11.35
C ASP A 179 -3.15 15.48 10.82
N VAL A 180 -4.11 14.71 10.33
CA VAL A 180 -3.89 13.40 9.70
C VAL A 180 -4.43 13.45 8.30
N ALA A 181 -3.60 13.10 7.33
CA ALA A 181 -4.04 12.89 5.95
C ALA A 181 -4.24 11.39 5.69
N TYR A 182 -5.27 11.02 4.95
CA TYR A 182 -5.50 9.63 4.60
C TYR A 182 -6.12 9.46 3.21
N THR A 183 -5.90 8.31 2.63
CA THR A 183 -6.49 7.90 1.35
C THR A 183 -6.92 6.44 1.39
N ASP A 184 -8.09 6.15 0.81
CA ASP A 184 -8.62 4.77 0.66
C ASP A 184 -8.46 4.26 -0.78
N ASN A 185 -7.99 5.10 -1.71
CA ASN A 185 -7.90 4.81 -3.13
C ASN A 185 -6.48 4.98 -3.71
N GLY A 186 -5.46 4.65 -2.92
CA GLY A 186 -4.07 4.65 -3.36
C GLY A 186 -3.49 6.02 -3.71
N GLY A 187 -3.99 7.08 -3.08
CA GLY A 187 -3.50 8.44 -3.30
C GLY A 187 -4.20 9.22 -4.41
N THR A 188 -5.21 8.64 -5.07
CA THR A 188 -6.01 9.36 -6.08
C THR A 188 -6.74 10.56 -5.47
N THR A 189 -7.28 10.39 -4.27
CA THR A 189 -7.84 11.48 -3.47
C THR A 189 -7.37 11.37 -2.02
N TRP A 190 -7.11 12.52 -1.41
CA TRP A 190 -6.70 12.62 -0.03
C TRP A 190 -7.77 13.33 0.79
N ASN A 191 -8.00 12.81 1.99
CA ASN A 191 -8.82 13.43 3.02
C ASN A 191 -7.91 13.93 4.14
N ILE A 192 -8.35 14.92 4.89
CA ILE A 192 -7.66 15.44 6.05
C ILE A 192 -8.60 15.49 7.24
N THR A 193 -8.09 15.13 8.40
CA THR A 193 -8.78 15.31 9.69
C THR A 193 -7.93 16.24 10.53
N GLY A 194 -8.42 17.46 10.75
CA GLY A 194 -7.72 18.47 11.55
C GLY A 194 -7.72 18.10 13.03
N THR A 195 -6.58 18.36 13.68
CA THR A 195 -6.39 18.16 15.14
C THR A 195 -6.76 16.75 15.63
N ALA A 196 -6.50 15.74 14.80
CA ALA A 196 -6.81 14.34 15.13
C ALA A 196 -5.83 13.74 16.15
N LEU A 197 -4.53 14.10 16.03
CA LEU A 197 -3.51 13.65 16.97
C LEU A 197 -3.58 14.47 18.27
N PRO A 198 -3.32 13.83 19.44
CA PRO A 198 -3.39 14.50 20.75
C PRO A 198 -2.37 15.64 20.94
N ALA A 199 -1.26 15.62 20.21
CA ALA A 199 -0.19 16.62 20.24
C ALA A 199 0.55 16.61 18.89
N THR A 200 1.50 17.53 18.71
CA THR A 200 2.53 17.48 17.68
C THR A 200 3.69 16.57 18.10
N GLY A 201 4.62 16.28 17.19
CA GLY A 201 5.84 15.50 17.48
C GLY A 201 5.70 13.99 17.25
N TYR A 202 4.60 13.52 16.67
CA TYR A 202 4.48 12.13 16.25
C TYR A 202 5.16 11.92 14.90
N GLY A 203 6.37 11.35 14.92
CA GLY A 203 7.21 11.14 13.73
C GLY A 203 7.22 9.71 13.20
N GLU A 204 6.80 8.73 14.01
CA GLU A 204 6.83 7.32 13.64
C GLU A 204 5.46 6.67 13.77
N MET A 205 5.11 5.78 12.84
CA MET A 205 3.82 5.12 12.84
C MET A 205 3.90 3.72 12.22
N VAL A 206 3.14 2.79 12.80
CA VAL A 206 2.96 1.43 12.27
C VAL A 206 1.50 1.01 12.35
N TYR A 207 1.09 0.08 11.49
CA TYR A 207 -0.20 -0.61 11.61
C TYR A 207 0.02 -2.06 12.03
N GLY A 208 -0.73 -2.52 13.03
CA GLY A 208 -0.71 -3.90 13.48
C GLY A 208 -1.85 -4.19 14.46
N ALA A 209 -2.26 -5.43 14.58
CA ALA A 209 -3.38 -5.85 15.42
C ALA A 209 -4.68 -5.04 15.23
N GLY A 210 -4.93 -4.56 13.98
CA GLY A 210 -6.12 -3.76 13.66
C GLY A 210 -6.04 -2.30 14.14
N LYS A 211 -4.83 -1.77 14.38
CA LYS A 211 -4.63 -0.39 14.84
C LYS A 211 -3.42 0.25 14.18
N PHE A 212 -3.55 1.53 13.89
CA PHE A 212 -2.40 2.42 13.73
C PHE A 212 -1.90 2.81 15.11
N VAL A 213 -0.60 2.81 15.30
CA VAL A 213 0.06 3.29 16.51
C VAL A 213 1.13 4.27 16.11
N ALA A 214 1.06 5.47 16.64
CA ALA A 214 2.05 6.53 16.43
C ALA A 214 2.80 6.80 17.73
N ILE A 215 4.09 7.10 17.63
CA ILE A 215 4.93 7.46 18.77
C ILE A 215 5.52 8.86 18.57
N ASN A 216 5.67 9.55 19.69
CA ASN A 216 6.36 10.83 19.75
C ASN A 216 7.77 10.59 20.29
N SER A 217 8.74 10.54 19.38
CA SER A 217 10.13 10.24 19.70
C SER A 217 10.69 11.22 20.77
N GLY A 218 11.41 10.68 21.74
CA GLY A 218 11.97 11.48 22.84
C GLY A 218 10.98 11.85 23.95
N THR A 219 9.75 11.36 23.90
CA THR A 219 8.73 11.59 24.94
C THR A 219 8.10 10.29 25.41
N THR A 220 7.18 10.38 26.38
CA THR A 220 6.36 9.23 26.81
C THR A 220 4.99 9.19 26.11
N SER A 221 4.80 9.95 25.05
CA SER A 221 3.52 10.05 24.35
C SER A 221 3.43 9.06 23.21
N ALA A 222 2.34 8.33 23.17
CA ALA A 222 1.92 7.54 22.02
C ALA A 222 0.44 7.83 21.72
N ALA A 223 0.01 7.48 20.52
CA ALA A 223 -1.38 7.57 20.12
C ALA A 223 -1.76 6.34 19.30
N TYR A 224 -3.02 5.94 19.34
CA TYR A 224 -3.52 4.88 18.47
C TYR A 224 -4.86 5.25 17.85
N SER A 225 -5.12 4.61 16.71
CA SER A 225 -6.39 4.71 15.99
C SER A 225 -6.77 3.35 15.41
N THR A 226 -8.06 3.01 15.37
CA THR A 226 -8.56 1.80 14.71
C THR A 226 -8.96 2.04 13.26
N ASP A 227 -9.06 3.31 12.86
CA ASP A 227 -9.51 3.71 11.53
C ASP A 227 -8.56 4.70 10.83
N GLY A 228 -7.51 5.16 11.52
CA GLY A 228 -6.57 6.17 11.02
C GLY A 228 -7.15 7.59 10.96
N VAL A 229 -8.34 7.82 11.52
CA VAL A 229 -9.05 9.12 11.48
C VAL A 229 -9.22 9.70 12.88
N ALA A 230 -9.76 8.89 13.80
CA ALA A 230 -9.94 9.27 15.20
C ALA A 230 -8.81 8.68 16.05
N TRP A 231 -8.09 9.53 16.78
CA TRP A 231 -6.92 9.11 17.54
C TRP A 231 -7.11 9.28 19.04
N THR A 232 -6.57 8.34 19.78
CA THR A 232 -6.58 8.35 21.26
C THR A 232 -5.15 8.40 21.77
N GLY A 233 -4.83 9.42 22.56
CA GLY A 233 -3.54 9.54 23.22
C GLY A 233 -3.39 8.57 24.38
N VAL A 234 -2.17 8.07 24.56
CA VAL A 234 -1.77 7.23 25.69
C VAL A 234 -0.42 7.67 26.21
N THR A 235 -0.20 7.45 27.51
CA THR A 235 1.10 7.68 28.13
C THR A 235 1.80 6.35 28.27
N ALA A 236 2.94 6.21 27.62
CA ALA A 236 3.81 5.04 27.69
C ALA A 236 4.73 5.13 28.94
N PRO A 237 5.38 4.03 29.38
CA PRO A 237 6.34 4.06 30.46
C PRO A 237 7.47 5.08 30.24
N ALA A 238 8.09 5.60 31.32
CA ALA A 238 9.16 6.61 31.23
C ALA A 238 10.35 6.18 30.37
N THR A 239 10.64 4.88 30.29
CA THR A 239 11.69 4.34 29.39
C THR A 239 11.37 4.53 27.91
N PHE A 240 10.14 4.83 27.55
CA PHE A 240 9.68 5.07 26.19
C PHE A 240 10.23 6.41 25.61
N ALA A 241 10.64 7.35 26.45
CA ALA A 241 11.23 8.61 26.00
C ALA A 241 12.55 8.45 25.21
N ALA A 242 13.13 7.24 25.16
CA ALA A 242 14.30 6.93 24.35
C ALA A 242 13.98 6.13 23.08
N VAL A 243 12.70 5.88 22.79
CA VAL A 243 12.27 5.14 21.61
C VAL A 243 12.32 6.05 20.38
N THR A 244 12.88 5.53 19.29
CA THR A 244 13.07 6.27 18.04
C THR A 244 12.39 5.61 16.85
N ASP A 245 11.85 4.40 17.03
CA ASP A 245 11.20 3.65 15.95
C ASP A 245 10.22 2.64 16.52
N ILE A 246 9.26 2.21 15.71
CA ILE A 246 8.22 1.26 16.06
C ILE A 246 7.96 0.29 14.91
N VAL A 247 7.86 -1.00 15.25
CA VAL A 247 7.50 -2.05 14.31
C VAL A 247 6.45 -2.98 14.93
N TRP A 248 5.58 -3.51 14.12
CA TRP A 248 4.68 -4.59 14.52
C TRP A 248 5.35 -5.95 14.24
N GLY A 249 5.34 -6.83 15.24
CA GLY A 249 5.83 -8.21 15.12
C GLY A 249 4.82 -9.20 15.72
N ASN A 250 4.81 -10.42 15.19
CA ASN A 250 4.02 -11.57 15.70
C ASN A 250 4.83 -12.39 16.70
#